data_91b6fa042698f5a6be04a01afae11dfb
#
_entry.id   91b6fa042698f5a6be04a01afae11dfb
#
_cell.length_a   1.000
_cell.length_b   1.000
_cell.length_c   1.000
_cell.angle_alpha   90.00
_cell.angle_beta   90.00
_cell.angle_gamma   90.00
#
_symmetry.space_group_name_H-M   'P 1'
#
loop_
_entity.id
_entity.type
_entity.pdbx_description
1 polymer ?
#
loop_
_entity_poly.entity_id
_entity_poly.type
_entity_poly.pdbx_seq_one_letter_code
_entity_poly.pdbx_strand_id
1 'polypeptide(L)'
;MTEHQFKLEIPAQIKEVAEKTIDQAERGFSAFIEAANKSVSMIPNPTTDMSLKALSHTEQNMKAAFDHAKKLVQAKDLQEAMRLQAEFLKAQYDAAAEQLKELGNSMHARKSANAGERAAEGLREATAKEEAKIESKTGHDLAKGADRFEERSKSAVEKG
;
A
#
# COMPACT_ATOMS: atom_id res chain seq x y z
N MET A 1 34.28 44.81 -7.34
CA MET A 1 32.86 44.52 -7.29
C MET A 1 32.64 43.66 -6.06
N THR A 2 32.11 44.25 -4.99
CA THR A 2 31.85 43.54 -3.71
C THR A 2 30.62 42.71 -3.88
N GLU A 3 30.79 41.39 -3.87
CA GLU A 3 29.67 40.45 -3.76
C GLU A 3 29.02 40.65 -2.39
N HIS A 4 27.91 41.36 -2.37
CA HIS A 4 27.00 41.33 -1.24
C HIS A 4 26.35 39.96 -1.24
N GLN A 5 26.94 39.01 -0.53
CA GLN A 5 26.25 37.81 -0.12
C GLN A 5 25.04 38.23 0.74
N PHE A 6 23.84 38.12 0.20
CA PHE A 6 22.62 38.30 0.96
C PHE A 6 22.58 37.18 2.01
N LYS A 7 23.18 37.43 3.19
CA LYS A 7 22.99 36.58 4.37
C LYS A 7 21.55 36.77 4.84
N LEU A 8 20.72 35.79 4.61
CA LEU A 8 19.41 35.69 5.24
C LEU A 8 19.64 35.28 6.71
N GLU A 9 19.97 36.27 7.56
CA GLU A 9 20.09 36.05 9.00
C GLU A 9 18.66 36.01 9.61
N ILE A 10 18.03 34.86 9.59
CA ILE A 10 16.79 34.65 10.34
C ILE A 10 17.16 34.56 11.83
N PRO A 11 16.59 35.40 12.71
CA PRO A 11 16.84 35.32 14.16
C PRO A 11 16.63 33.95 14.72
N ALA A 12 17.50 33.50 15.63
CA ALA A 12 17.43 32.14 16.21
C ALA A 12 16.08 31.83 16.88
N GLN A 13 15.46 32.84 17.48
CA GLN A 13 14.12 32.67 18.10
C GLN A 13 13.04 32.38 17.06
N ILE A 14 13.12 32.95 15.86
CA ILE A 14 12.16 32.66 14.77
C ILE A 14 12.38 31.25 14.25
N LYS A 15 13.64 30.81 14.12
CA LYS A 15 13.97 29.43 13.75
C LYS A 15 13.40 28.42 14.76
N GLU A 16 13.61 28.66 16.05
CA GLU A 16 13.10 27.79 17.12
C GLU A 16 11.56 27.71 17.13
N VAL A 17 10.86 28.82 16.95
CA VAL A 17 9.39 28.84 16.86
C VAL A 17 8.91 28.09 15.63
N ALA A 18 9.57 28.30 14.48
CA ALA A 18 9.24 27.60 13.24
C ALA A 18 9.44 26.09 13.38
N GLU A 19 10.55 25.63 13.95
CA GLU A 19 10.82 24.21 14.22
C GLU A 19 9.76 23.60 15.14
N LYS A 20 9.45 24.25 16.26
CA LYS A 20 8.39 23.78 17.17
C LYS A 20 7.04 23.66 16.50
N THR A 21 6.71 24.61 15.62
CA THR A 21 5.46 24.58 14.86
C THR A 21 5.44 23.42 13.89
N ILE A 22 6.54 23.16 13.18
CA ILE A 22 6.70 22.03 12.26
C ILE A 22 6.59 20.71 13.03
N ASP A 23 7.28 20.57 14.17
CA ASP A 23 7.21 19.38 15.02
C ASP A 23 5.79 19.10 15.53
N GLN A 24 5.06 20.13 15.92
CA GLN A 24 3.67 19.99 16.34
C GLN A 24 2.77 19.55 15.20
N ALA A 25 2.95 20.11 14.00
CA ALA A 25 2.22 19.71 12.81
C ALA A 25 2.53 18.26 12.41
N GLU A 26 3.80 17.85 12.46
CA GLU A 26 4.23 16.47 12.19
C GLU A 26 3.58 15.48 13.15
N ARG A 27 3.59 15.76 14.47
CA ARG A 27 2.93 14.90 15.47
C ARG A 27 1.42 14.79 15.24
N GLY A 28 0.76 15.92 14.94
CA GLY A 28 -0.67 15.92 14.63
C GLY A 28 -0.99 15.09 13.39
N PHE A 29 -0.17 15.21 12.36
CA PHE A 29 -0.31 14.42 11.12
C PHE A 29 -0.06 12.93 11.37
N SER A 30 0.97 12.56 12.12
CA SER A 30 1.26 11.15 12.47
C SER A 30 0.10 10.51 13.23
N ALA A 31 -0.47 11.23 14.20
CA ALA A 31 -1.66 10.75 14.94
C ALA A 31 -2.89 10.57 14.01
N PHE A 32 -3.07 11.46 13.05
CA PHE A 32 -4.13 11.34 12.05
C PHE A 32 -3.94 10.09 11.16
N ILE A 33 -2.73 9.87 10.67
CA ILE A 33 -2.41 8.69 9.83
C ILE A 33 -2.58 7.39 10.62
N GLU A 34 -2.17 7.36 11.88
CA GLU A 34 -2.37 6.19 12.76
C GLU A 34 -3.86 5.88 12.93
N ALA A 35 -4.69 6.89 13.19
CA ALA A 35 -6.13 6.73 13.29
C ALA A 35 -6.76 6.26 11.98
N ALA A 36 -6.31 6.79 10.84
CA ALA A 36 -6.75 6.38 9.51
C ALA A 36 -6.37 4.93 9.21
N ASN A 37 -5.13 4.53 9.48
CA ASN A 37 -4.66 3.14 9.33
C ASN A 37 -5.50 2.17 10.16
N LYS A 38 -5.76 2.52 11.42
CA LYS A 38 -6.60 1.71 12.31
C LYS A 38 -8.03 1.58 11.78
N SER A 39 -8.62 2.68 11.29
CA SER A 39 -9.97 2.67 10.71
C SER A 39 -10.05 1.80 9.45
N VAL A 40 -9.09 1.92 8.55
CA VAL A 40 -9.03 1.10 7.32
C VAL A 40 -8.84 -0.38 7.65
N SER A 41 -8.01 -0.71 8.64
CA SER A 41 -7.74 -2.10 9.04
C SER A 41 -8.95 -2.79 9.69
N MET A 42 -9.90 -2.03 10.23
CA MET A 42 -11.11 -2.58 10.84
C MET A 42 -12.18 -3.01 9.82
N ILE A 43 -12.06 -2.59 8.56
CA ILE A 43 -13.03 -2.90 7.51
C ILE A 43 -12.45 -4.01 6.63
N PRO A 44 -12.95 -5.26 6.70
CA PRO A 44 -12.52 -6.32 5.81
C PRO A 44 -13.01 -6.02 4.39
N ASN A 45 -12.11 -5.50 3.56
CA ASN A 45 -12.39 -5.13 2.18
C ASN A 45 -11.21 -5.59 1.30
N PRO A 46 -11.44 -6.16 0.11
CA PRO A 46 -10.38 -6.51 -0.83
C PRO A 46 -9.48 -5.35 -1.26
N THR A 47 -9.90 -4.10 -1.02
CA THR A 47 -9.11 -2.89 -1.31
C THR A 47 -8.31 -2.37 -0.13
N THR A 48 -8.41 -2.99 1.05
CA THR A 48 -7.75 -2.54 2.29
C THR A 48 -6.23 -2.40 2.11
N ASP A 49 -5.58 -3.39 1.50
CA ASP A 49 -4.12 -3.36 1.28
C ASP A 49 -3.68 -2.17 0.41
N MET A 50 -4.49 -1.83 -0.58
CA MET A 50 -4.22 -0.69 -1.46
C MET A 50 -4.39 0.64 -0.74
N SER A 51 -5.41 0.73 0.13
CA SER A 51 -5.65 1.89 0.97
C SER A 51 -4.54 2.08 2.02
N LEU A 52 -4.07 1.00 2.64
CA LEU A 52 -2.95 1.04 3.59
C LEU A 52 -1.64 1.45 2.91
N LYS A 53 -1.37 0.96 1.69
CA LYS A 53 -0.22 1.40 0.90
C LYS A 53 -0.30 2.88 0.54
N ALA A 54 -1.46 3.36 0.11
CA ALA A 54 -1.67 4.78 -0.18
C ALA A 54 -1.44 5.65 1.05
N LEU A 55 -1.94 5.24 2.23
CA LEU A 55 -1.69 5.92 3.50
C LEU A 55 -0.22 5.93 3.87
N SER A 56 0.48 4.81 3.69
CA SER A 56 1.93 4.70 3.94
C SER A 56 2.73 5.64 3.03
N HIS A 57 2.42 5.72 1.75
CA HIS A 57 3.06 6.67 0.83
C HIS A 57 2.77 8.13 1.21
N THR A 58 1.53 8.42 1.63
CA THR A 58 1.17 9.75 2.12
C THR A 58 1.97 10.12 3.37
N GLU A 59 2.12 9.20 4.31
CA GLU A 59 2.93 9.39 5.51
C GLU A 59 4.39 9.67 5.17
N GLN A 60 5.00 8.86 4.31
CA GLN A 60 6.38 9.03 3.87
C GLN A 60 6.61 10.39 3.19
N ASN A 61 5.71 10.79 2.28
CA ASN A 61 5.81 12.05 1.57
C ASN A 61 5.67 13.25 2.52
N MET A 62 4.73 13.19 3.46
CA MET A 62 4.56 14.26 4.45
C MET A 62 5.72 14.35 5.42
N LYS A 63 6.26 13.23 5.88
CA LYS A 63 7.46 13.20 6.71
C LYS A 63 8.66 13.81 5.99
N ALA A 64 8.88 13.46 4.73
CA ALA A 64 9.91 14.08 3.91
C ALA A 64 9.71 15.60 3.75
N ALA A 65 8.46 16.06 3.64
CA ALA A 65 8.13 17.49 3.56
C ALA A 65 8.41 18.21 4.89
N PHE A 66 8.10 17.62 6.04
CA PHE A 66 8.43 18.19 7.35
C PHE A 66 9.94 18.25 7.57
N ASP A 67 10.68 17.19 7.24
CA ASP A 67 12.14 17.18 7.33
C ASP A 67 12.78 18.23 6.43
N HIS A 68 12.23 18.41 5.22
CA HIS A 68 12.67 19.45 4.31
C HIS A 68 12.40 20.86 4.88
N ALA A 69 11.21 21.09 5.41
CA ALA A 69 10.86 22.37 6.04
C ALA A 69 11.80 22.71 7.21
N LYS A 70 12.14 21.73 8.07
CA LYS A 70 13.12 21.91 9.15
C LYS A 70 14.49 22.29 8.59
N LYS A 71 14.98 21.60 7.55
CA LYS A 71 16.25 21.92 6.90
C LYS A 71 16.26 23.33 6.30
N LEU A 72 15.16 23.75 5.67
CA LEU A 72 15.03 25.11 5.13
C LEU A 72 15.09 26.19 6.22
N VAL A 73 14.43 25.96 7.36
CA VAL A 73 14.49 26.89 8.50
C VAL A 73 15.91 27.02 9.05
N GLN A 74 16.71 25.97 8.97
CA GLN A 74 18.10 25.94 9.44
C GLN A 74 19.11 26.47 8.41
N ALA A 75 18.70 26.63 7.14
CA ALA A 75 19.61 27.10 6.09
C ALA A 75 20.31 28.39 6.46
N LYS A 76 21.61 28.47 6.16
CA LYS A 76 22.49 29.59 6.53
C LYS A 76 22.39 30.74 5.55
N ASP A 77 22.11 30.43 4.30
CA ASP A 77 22.02 31.39 3.21
C ASP A 77 21.04 30.94 2.12
N LEU A 78 20.74 31.82 1.19
CA LEU A 78 19.83 31.55 0.09
C LEU A 78 20.35 30.43 -0.82
N GLN A 79 21.65 30.31 -1.00
CA GLN A 79 22.27 29.31 -1.87
C GLN A 79 22.03 27.88 -1.27
N GLU A 80 22.23 27.75 0.04
CA GLU A 80 21.91 26.49 0.75
C GLU A 80 20.44 26.17 0.67
N ALA A 81 19.55 27.14 0.87
CA ALA A 81 18.10 26.93 0.75
C ALA A 81 17.71 26.47 -0.66
N MET A 82 18.28 27.08 -1.71
CA MET A 82 18.02 26.66 -3.10
C MET A 82 18.52 25.24 -3.38
N ARG A 83 19.70 24.88 -2.86
CA ARG A 83 20.23 23.52 -2.98
C ARG A 83 19.34 22.51 -2.30
N LEU A 84 18.91 22.76 -1.06
CA LEU A 84 17.98 21.91 -0.32
C LEU A 84 16.66 21.75 -1.07
N GLN A 85 16.14 22.83 -1.68
CA GLN A 85 14.93 22.78 -2.49
C GLN A 85 15.10 21.90 -3.73
N ALA A 86 16.23 22.01 -4.43
CA ALA A 86 16.50 21.18 -5.61
C ALA A 86 16.66 19.69 -5.23
N GLU A 87 17.35 19.39 -4.15
CA GLU A 87 17.49 18.03 -3.61
C GLU A 87 16.14 17.42 -3.23
N PHE A 88 15.28 18.22 -2.56
CA PHE A 88 13.95 17.78 -2.19
C PHE A 88 13.07 17.48 -3.41
N LEU A 89 13.04 18.36 -4.41
CA LEU A 89 12.27 18.14 -5.64
C LEU A 89 12.72 16.89 -6.37
N LYS A 90 14.02 16.65 -6.46
CA LYS A 90 14.56 15.44 -7.04
C LYS A 90 14.11 14.19 -6.26
N ALA A 91 14.25 14.20 -4.94
CA ALA A 91 13.84 13.09 -4.09
C ALA A 91 12.33 12.82 -4.19
N GLN A 92 11.50 13.86 -4.27
CA GLN A 92 10.05 13.73 -4.47
C GLN A 92 9.72 13.14 -5.84
N TYR A 93 10.43 13.54 -6.88
CA TYR A 93 10.23 12.96 -8.22
C TYR A 93 10.58 11.47 -8.24
N ASP A 94 11.73 11.09 -7.67
CA ASP A 94 12.17 9.70 -7.59
C ASP A 94 11.19 8.86 -6.76
N ALA A 95 10.72 9.37 -5.62
CA ALA A 95 9.73 8.72 -4.78
C ALA A 95 8.38 8.53 -5.50
N ALA A 96 7.91 9.56 -6.22
CA ALA A 96 6.66 9.48 -6.98
C ALA A 96 6.75 8.45 -8.11
N ALA A 97 7.87 8.37 -8.81
CA ALA A 97 8.10 7.38 -9.86
C ALA A 97 8.07 5.94 -9.30
N GLU A 98 8.69 5.71 -8.15
CA GLU A 98 8.69 4.39 -7.49
C GLU A 98 7.28 4.03 -6.97
N GLN A 99 6.55 4.96 -6.37
CA GLN A 99 5.18 4.77 -5.91
C GLN A 99 4.23 4.43 -7.07
N LEU A 100 4.36 5.10 -8.21
CA LEU A 100 3.57 4.80 -9.40
C LEU A 100 3.86 3.40 -9.94
N LYS A 101 5.12 2.99 -9.97
CA LYS A 101 5.54 1.66 -10.38
C LYS A 101 4.98 0.59 -9.43
N GLU A 102 5.07 0.78 -8.13
CA GLU A 102 4.52 -0.13 -7.12
C GLU A 102 2.99 -0.25 -7.23
N LEU A 103 2.31 0.88 -7.42
CA LEU A 103 0.86 0.90 -7.60
C LEU A 103 0.45 0.16 -8.87
N GLY A 104 1.15 0.40 -9.99
CA GLY A 104 0.94 -0.31 -11.25
C GLY A 104 1.11 -1.82 -11.11
N ASN A 105 2.17 -2.28 -10.44
CA ASN A 105 2.40 -3.69 -10.16
C ASN A 105 1.30 -4.30 -9.29
N SER A 106 0.85 -3.59 -8.27
CA SER A 106 -0.24 -4.04 -7.38
C SER A 106 -1.57 -4.16 -8.13
N MET A 107 -1.88 -3.24 -9.02
CA MET A 107 -3.08 -3.30 -9.87
C MET A 107 -3.02 -4.46 -10.87
N HIS A 108 -1.84 -4.72 -11.46
CA HIS A 108 -1.64 -5.81 -12.41
C HIS A 108 -1.79 -7.18 -11.72
N ALA A 109 -1.19 -7.35 -10.54
CA ALA A 109 -1.31 -8.57 -9.74
C ALA A 109 -2.77 -8.86 -9.37
N ARG A 110 -3.56 -7.85 -8.98
CA ARG A 110 -4.99 -8.00 -8.67
C ARG A 110 -5.80 -8.39 -9.91
N LYS A 111 -5.52 -7.79 -11.06
CA LYS A 111 -6.20 -8.13 -12.31
C LYS A 111 -5.94 -9.58 -12.70
N SER A 112 -4.71 -10.07 -12.52
CA SER A 112 -4.33 -11.46 -12.78
C SER A 112 -4.99 -12.43 -11.80
N ALA A 113 -5.05 -12.11 -10.51
CA ALA A 113 -5.72 -12.91 -9.50
C ALA A 113 -7.23 -13.04 -9.78
N ASN A 114 -7.92 -11.93 -10.07
CA ASN A 114 -9.33 -11.93 -10.44
C ASN A 114 -9.62 -12.71 -11.73
N ALA A 115 -8.71 -12.67 -12.70
CA ALA A 115 -8.86 -13.45 -13.93
C ALA A 115 -8.71 -14.96 -13.66
N GLY A 116 -7.76 -15.33 -12.79
CA GLY A 116 -7.58 -16.72 -12.36
C GLY A 116 -8.79 -17.27 -11.58
N GLU A 117 -9.34 -16.47 -10.67
CA GLU A 117 -10.52 -16.84 -9.89
C GLU A 117 -11.76 -17.06 -10.78
N ARG A 118 -12.02 -16.16 -11.74
CA ARG A 118 -13.11 -16.32 -12.71
C ARG A 118 -12.93 -17.53 -13.61
N ALA A 119 -11.68 -17.82 -14.02
CA ALA A 119 -11.38 -18.99 -14.83
C ALA A 119 -11.61 -20.30 -14.01
N ALA A 120 -11.22 -20.32 -12.74
CA ALA A 120 -11.46 -21.45 -11.86
C ALA A 120 -12.95 -21.67 -11.57
N GLU A 121 -13.72 -20.60 -11.38
CA GLU A 121 -15.17 -20.67 -11.19
C GLU A 121 -15.88 -21.18 -12.44
N GLY A 122 -15.51 -20.68 -13.63
CA GLY A 122 -16.02 -21.16 -14.90
C GLY A 122 -15.73 -22.65 -15.14
N LEU A 123 -14.54 -23.12 -14.75
CA LEU A 123 -14.18 -24.53 -14.85
C LEU A 123 -15.02 -25.41 -13.90
N ARG A 124 -15.21 -24.96 -12.64
CA ARG A 124 -16.08 -25.68 -11.68
C ARG A 124 -17.51 -25.79 -12.17
N GLU A 125 -18.05 -24.71 -12.73
CA GLU A 125 -19.41 -24.69 -13.27
C GLU A 125 -19.56 -25.61 -14.51
N ALA A 126 -18.56 -25.64 -15.36
CA ALA A 126 -18.51 -26.54 -16.53
C ALA A 126 -18.44 -28.01 -16.08
N THR A 127 -17.59 -28.32 -15.11
CA THR A 127 -17.46 -29.68 -14.55
C THR A 127 -18.76 -30.15 -13.89
N ALA A 128 -19.40 -29.30 -13.08
CA ALA A 128 -20.68 -29.63 -12.45
C ALA A 128 -21.80 -29.88 -13.48
N LYS A 129 -21.82 -29.13 -14.58
CA LYS A 129 -22.78 -29.36 -15.68
C LYS A 129 -22.53 -30.68 -16.42
N GLU A 130 -21.28 -31.05 -16.63
CA GLU A 130 -20.95 -32.35 -17.25
C GLU A 130 -21.26 -33.51 -16.32
N GLU A 131 -20.95 -33.40 -15.03
CA GLU A 131 -21.33 -34.41 -14.01
C GLU A 131 -22.84 -34.62 -13.97
N ALA A 132 -23.63 -33.56 -13.85
CA ALA A 132 -25.10 -33.66 -13.87
C ALA A 132 -25.62 -34.27 -15.19
N LYS A 133 -24.98 -34.04 -16.32
CA LYS A 133 -25.35 -34.65 -17.60
C LYS A 133 -25.04 -36.14 -17.66
N ILE A 134 -23.94 -36.57 -17.05
CA ILE A 134 -23.55 -37.98 -16.96
C ILE A 134 -24.48 -38.70 -15.99
N GLU A 135 -24.77 -38.12 -14.83
CA GLU A 135 -25.73 -38.67 -13.86
C GLU A 135 -27.12 -38.88 -14.46
N SER A 136 -27.61 -37.90 -15.22
CA SER A 136 -28.91 -37.99 -15.90
C SER A 136 -28.97 -39.11 -16.94
N LYS A 137 -27.85 -39.47 -17.57
CA LYS A 137 -27.73 -40.48 -18.61
C LYS A 137 -27.47 -41.88 -18.05
N THR A 138 -26.71 -41.97 -16.95
CA THR A 138 -26.26 -43.27 -16.40
C THR A 138 -27.05 -43.71 -15.18
N GLY A 139 -27.84 -42.82 -14.56
CA GLY A 139 -28.56 -43.10 -13.32
C GLY A 139 -27.64 -43.31 -12.11
N HIS A 140 -26.36 -43.03 -12.24
CA HIS A 140 -25.36 -43.12 -11.17
C HIS A 140 -25.08 -41.73 -10.59
N ASP A 141 -25.25 -41.60 -9.28
CA ASP A 141 -24.90 -40.39 -8.53
C ASP A 141 -23.38 -40.38 -8.27
N LEU A 142 -22.68 -39.56 -9.06
CA LEU A 142 -21.22 -39.45 -9.00
C LEU A 142 -20.77 -38.78 -7.70
N ALA A 143 -21.55 -37.89 -7.12
CA ALA A 143 -21.25 -37.25 -5.85
C ALA A 143 -21.20 -38.26 -4.70
N LYS A 144 -22.12 -39.22 -4.66
CA LYS A 144 -22.07 -40.32 -3.69
C LYS A 144 -20.88 -41.25 -3.85
N GLY A 145 -20.29 -41.29 -5.06
CA GLY A 145 -19.05 -42.06 -5.32
C GLY A 145 -17.86 -41.41 -4.66
N ALA A 146 -17.73 -40.09 -4.73
CA ALA A 146 -16.68 -39.31 -4.11
C ALA A 146 -16.74 -39.37 -2.57
N ASP A 147 -17.94 -39.23 -1.98
CA ASP A 147 -18.14 -39.34 -0.54
C ASP A 147 -17.73 -40.70 0.00
N ARG A 148 -18.08 -41.78 -0.70
CA ARG A 148 -17.67 -43.15 -0.33
C ARG A 148 -16.16 -43.39 -0.46
N PHE A 149 -15.52 -42.71 -1.39
CA PHE A 149 -14.05 -42.79 -1.53
C PHE A 149 -13.35 -42.06 -0.38
N GLU A 150 -13.84 -40.87 0.01
CA GLU A 150 -13.34 -40.14 1.17
C GLU A 150 -13.55 -40.91 2.48
N GLU A 151 -14.72 -41.56 2.68
CA GLU A 151 -15.00 -42.36 3.85
C GLU A 151 -14.09 -43.59 3.94
N ARG A 152 -13.83 -44.25 2.82
CA ARG A 152 -12.88 -45.37 2.74
C ARG A 152 -11.43 -44.93 2.97
N SER A 153 -11.03 -43.78 2.47
CA SER A 153 -9.64 -43.26 2.69
C SER A 153 -9.43 -42.90 4.16
N LYS A 154 -10.41 -42.28 4.82
CA LYS A 154 -10.36 -42.00 6.26
C LYS A 154 -10.32 -43.24 7.11
N SER A 155 -11.11 -44.27 6.80
CA SER A 155 -11.14 -45.55 7.55
C SER A 155 -9.89 -46.39 7.34
N ALA A 156 -9.15 -46.19 6.27
CA ALA A 156 -7.86 -46.87 6.03
C ALA A 156 -6.71 -46.24 6.83
N VAL A 157 -6.78 -44.92 7.09
CA VAL A 157 -5.77 -44.21 7.89
C VAL A 157 -5.93 -44.46 9.39
N GLU A 158 -7.15 -44.79 9.86
CA GLU A 158 -7.44 -45.03 11.28
C GLU A 158 -7.12 -46.44 11.75
N LYS A 159 -6.79 -47.36 10.84
CA LYS A 159 -6.46 -48.78 11.12
C LYS A 159 -5.00 -49.14 10.91
N GLY A 160 -4.10 -48.18 10.62
CA GLY A 160 -2.68 -48.34 10.48
C GLY A 160 -1.92 -47.69 11.65
#